data_f85a2d6e2661d02afec78c6bc7cabec3
#
_entry.id   f85a2d6e2661d02afec78c6bc7cabec3
#
_cell.length_a   1.000
_cell.length_b   1.000
_cell.length_c   1.000
_cell.angle_alpha   90.00
_cell.angle_beta   90.00
_cell.angle_gamma   90.00
#
_symmetry.space_group_name_H-M   'P 1'
#
loop_
_entity.id
_entity.type
_entity.pdbx_description
1 polymer ?
#
loop_
_entity_poly.entity_id
_entity_poly.type
_entity_poly.pdbx_seq_one_letter_code
_entity_poly.pdbx_strand_id
1 'polypeptide(L)'
;PLLDRMETIRLSGYLTDEKLQIARHHLWPRQLRKAGLKGSKLKITDGAIRMIVDGYAREAGVRGLDKLLGRIVRKSVVRLLQEAPRLINVSKPVVEDLLGAPIFRKQQVQRGIGVVNGLAWTALGGTTLAIEAQAVHLDGRGFKQTGQLGDVMQESAQIAYSHVAGHASVFGAEDKYFDNTLIHLHVPEGATPKDGPSAGVTMATALVSLARRKQINRDIAMTGELTLTGRVLPVGGIREKIIAARRAGVRELILP
;
A
#
# COMPACT_ATOMS: atom_id res chain seq x y z
N PRO A 1 3.30 -11.32 31.05
CA PRO A 1 4.23 -11.34 32.22
C PRO A 1 5.66 -10.94 31.89
N LEU A 2 6.22 -11.29 30.70
CA LEU A 2 7.60 -10.89 30.32
C LEU A 2 7.67 -9.44 29.86
N LEU A 3 6.73 -8.99 29.05
CA LEU A 3 6.67 -7.60 28.53
C LEU A 3 6.52 -6.55 29.63
N ASP A 4 5.85 -6.88 30.73
CA ASP A 4 5.67 -5.96 31.87
C ASP A 4 6.99 -5.69 32.65
N ARG A 5 8.01 -6.52 32.42
CA ARG A 5 9.33 -6.42 33.06
C ARG A 5 10.43 -5.92 32.13
N MET A 6 10.07 -5.55 30.89
CA MET A 6 11.01 -5.12 29.85
C MET A 6 10.69 -3.71 29.40
N GLU A 7 11.71 -2.91 29.21
CA GLU A 7 11.59 -1.63 28.53
C GLU A 7 11.44 -1.87 27.02
N THR A 8 10.37 -1.38 26.41
CA THR A 8 10.09 -1.58 24.99
C THR A 8 10.53 -0.35 24.20
N ILE A 9 11.58 -0.50 23.39
CA ILE A 9 12.01 0.54 22.45
C ILE A 9 11.36 0.25 21.08
N ARG A 10 10.46 1.13 20.65
CA ARG A 10 9.81 1.03 19.33
C ARG A 10 10.68 1.66 18.26
N LEU A 11 11.18 0.86 17.31
CA LEU A 11 11.88 1.33 16.13
C LEU A 11 10.90 1.40 14.96
N SER A 12 10.76 2.60 14.39
CA SER A 12 9.95 2.79 13.18
C SER A 12 10.71 2.34 11.93
N GLY A 13 9.97 1.92 10.90
CA GLY A 13 10.55 1.62 9.59
C GLY A 13 11.16 2.84 8.90
N TYR A 14 12.08 2.60 7.96
CA TYR A 14 12.70 3.65 7.16
C TYR A 14 11.84 4.09 5.99
N LEU A 15 11.86 5.39 5.69
CA LEU A 15 11.31 5.97 4.46
C LEU A 15 12.15 5.57 3.25
N THR A 16 11.58 5.64 2.03
CA THR A 16 12.33 5.35 0.78
C THR A 16 13.57 6.24 0.65
N ASP A 17 13.48 7.51 1.04
CA ASP A 17 14.61 8.44 0.99
C ASP A 17 15.70 8.08 2.02
N GLU A 18 15.31 7.68 3.23
CA GLU A 18 16.24 7.19 4.25
C GLU A 18 16.95 5.91 3.80
N LYS A 19 16.19 4.95 3.20
CA LYS A 19 16.76 3.72 2.63
C LYS A 19 17.74 4.01 1.49
N LEU A 20 17.45 5.02 0.66
CA LEU A 20 18.36 5.47 -0.38
C LEU A 20 19.69 5.94 0.21
N GLN A 21 19.66 6.78 1.26
CA GLN A 21 20.87 7.26 1.92
C GLN A 21 21.64 6.13 2.60
N ILE A 22 20.94 5.25 3.32
CA ILE A 22 21.53 4.06 3.94
C ILE A 22 22.18 3.15 2.88
N ALA A 23 21.50 2.92 1.77
CA ALA A 23 22.04 2.11 0.68
C ALA A 23 23.29 2.74 0.08
N ARG A 24 23.25 4.04 -0.20
CA ARG A 24 24.36 4.77 -0.84
C ARG A 24 25.60 4.86 0.04
N HIS A 25 25.42 5.21 1.31
CA HIS A 25 26.54 5.49 2.20
C HIS A 25 27.06 4.26 2.96
N HIS A 26 26.22 3.25 3.16
CA HIS A 26 26.58 2.10 3.99
C HIS A 26 26.49 0.75 3.26
N LEU A 27 25.34 0.42 2.66
CA LEU A 27 25.14 -0.93 2.13
C LEU A 27 25.94 -1.17 0.85
N TRP A 28 25.86 -0.26 -0.11
CA TRP A 28 26.56 -0.40 -1.39
C TRP A 28 28.08 -0.47 -1.23
N PRO A 29 28.76 0.45 -0.51
CA PRO A 29 30.18 0.36 -0.26
C PRO A 29 30.56 -0.92 0.49
N ARG A 30 29.73 -1.39 1.42
CA ARG A 30 29.95 -2.64 2.14
C ARG A 30 29.91 -3.85 1.20
N GLN A 31 28.94 -3.92 0.28
CA GLN A 31 28.82 -5.01 -0.67
C GLN A 31 29.98 -5.01 -1.68
N LEU A 32 30.45 -3.83 -2.13
CA LEU A 32 31.64 -3.73 -2.98
C LEU A 32 32.90 -4.26 -2.27
N ARG A 33 33.14 -3.84 -1.01
CA ARG A 33 34.27 -4.35 -0.21
C ARG A 33 34.22 -5.87 -0.03
N LYS A 34 33.05 -6.43 0.27
CA LYS A 34 32.86 -7.90 0.38
C LYS A 34 33.19 -8.64 -0.91
N ALA A 35 33.00 -8.01 -2.06
CA ALA A 35 33.32 -8.57 -3.38
C ALA A 35 34.72 -8.24 -3.87
N GLY A 36 35.56 -7.57 -3.09
CA GLY A 36 36.91 -7.16 -3.49
C GLY A 36 36.92 -6.10 -4.61
N LEU A 37 35.80 -5.40 -4.86
CA LEU A 37 35.69 -4.42 -5.92
C LEU A 37 36.01 -3.00 -5.45
N LYS A 38 36.72 -2.26 -6.32
CA LYS A 38 36.86 -0.80 -6.18
C LYS A 38 35.62 -0.13 -6.78
N GLY A 39 35.14 0.96 -6.16
CA GLY A 39 33.95 1.72 -6.62
C GLY A 39 34.07 2.32 -8.02
N SER A 40 35.28 2.33 -8.60
CA SER A 40 35.50 2.76 -10.00
C SER A 40 35.02 1.74 -11.04
N LYS A 41 34.86 0.47 -10.68
CA LYS A 41 34.47 -0.62 -11.58
C LYS A 41 32.95 -0.86 -11.62
N LEU A 42 32.24 -0.51 -10.54
CA LEU A 42 30.81 -0.75 -10.39
C LEU A 42 30.17 0.42 -9.65
N LYS A 43 29.25 1.10 -10.31
CA LYS A 43 28.46 2.21 -9.76
C LYS A 43 26.98 1.88 -9.78
N ILE A 44 26.20 2.51 -8.93
CA ILE A 44 24.72 2.38 -8.92
C ILE A 44 24.09 3.77 -8.89
N THR A 45 23.01 3.94 -9.64
CA THR A 45 22.27 5.21 -9.68
C THR A 45 21.22 5.26 -8.56
N ASP A 46 20.88 6.46 -8.09
CA ASP A 46 19.82 6.67 -7.09
C ASP A 46 18.47 6.14 -7.60
N GLY A 47 18.21 6.29 -8.90
CA GLY A 47 17.01 5.76 -9.53
C GLY A 47 16.93 4.23 -9.50
N ALA A 48 18.07 3.54 -9.60
CA ALA A 48 18.16 2.09 -9.45
C ALA A 48 17.91 1.66 -8.00
N ILE A 49 18.50 2.34 -7.02
CA ILE A 49 18.27 2.06 -5.60
C ILE A 49 16.79 2.25 -5.25
N ARG A 50 16.16 3.36 -5.66
CA ARG A 50 14.72 3.60 -5.45
C ARG A 50 13.87 2.49 -6.07
N MET A 51 14.21 2.07 -7.28
CA MET A 51 13.53 0.97 -7.95
C MET A 51 13.64 -0.34 -7.16
N ILE A 52 14.82 -0.65 -6.60
CA ILE A 52 15.02 -1.83 -5.76
C ILE A 52 14.18 -1.73 -4.47
N VAL A 53 14.16 -0.59 -3.82
CA VAL A 53 13.37 -0.34 -2.60
C VAL A 53 11.88 -0.53 -2.87
N ASP A 54 11.37 0.07 -3.94
CA ASP A 54 9.93 0.09 -4.22
C ASP A 54 9.43 -1.17 -4.94
N GLY A 55 10.27 -1.76 -5.78
CA GLY A 55 9.89 -2.88 -6.65
C GLY A 55 10.28 -4.26 -6.14
N TYR A 56 11.28 -4.37 -5.23
CA TYR A 56 11.81 -5.67 -4.82
C TYR A 56 11.96 -5.84 -3.30
N ALA A 57 12.08 -4.75 -2.52
CA ALA A 57 12.38 -4.80 -1.09
C ALA A 57 11.41 -3.94 -0.26
N ARG A 58 10.10 -4.21 -0.38
CA ARG A 58 9.09 -3.56 0.48
C ARG A 58 9.15 -4.18 1.88
N GLU A 59 9.90 -3.57 2.75
CA GLU A 59 10.10 -3.98 4.14
C GLU A 59 10.24 -2.74 5.03
N ALA A 60 10.04 -2.84 6.33
CA ALA A 60 10.27 -1.75 7.27
C ALA A 60 11.77 -1.40 7.40
N GLY A 61 12.63 -2.41 7.44
CA GLY A 61 14.09 -2.27 7.54
C GLY A 61 14.80 -2.18 6.18
N VAL A 62 16.05 -2.63 6.16
CA VAL A 62 16.94 -2.64 4.99
C VAL A 62 17.63 -3.99 4.74
N ARG A 63 17.18 -5.06 5.40
CA ARG A 63 17.83 -6.39 5.30
C ARG A 63 17.64 -7.02 3.91
N GLY A 64 16.43 -6.94 3.36
CA GLY A 64 16.12 -7.40 2.01
C GLY A 64 16.85 -6.57 0.96
N LEU A 65 16.87 -5.25 1.13
CA LEU A 65 17.61 -4.32 0.29
C LEU A 65 19.10 -4.69 0.25
N ASP A 66 19.71 -4.93 1.41
CA ASP A 66 21.13 -5.33 1.48
C ASP A 66 21.41 -6.65 0.73
N LYS A 67 20.53 -7.65 0.89
CA LYS A 67 20.63 -8.93 0.15
C LYS A 67 20.54 -8.75 -1.36
N LEU A 68 19.65 -7.88 -1.82
CA LEU A 68 19.46 -7.60 -3.26
C LEU A 68 20.65 -6.83 -3.84
N LEU A 69 21.17 -5.83 -3.13
CA LEU A 69 22.39 -5.12 -3.52
C LEU A 69 23.58 -6.10 -3.61
N GLY A 70 23.72 -7.01 -2.65
CA GLY A 70 24.72 -8.07 -2.70
C GLY A 70 24.56 -9.01 -3.89
N ARG A 71 23.32 -9.35 -4.28
CA ARG A 71 23.03 -10.15 -5.48
C ARG A 71 23.45 -9.42 -6.75
N ILE A 72 23.12 -8.14 -6.87
CA ILE A 72 23.53 -7.28 -8.00
C ILE A 72 25.05 -7.24 -8.10
N VAL A 73 25.75 -6.98 -6.99
CA VAL A 73 27.23 -6.93 -6.98
C VAL A 73 27.80 -8.26 -7.47
N ARG A 74 27.37 -9.40 -6.92
CA ARG A 74 27.88 -10.72 -7.35
C ARG A 74 27.65 -11.00 -8.84
N LYS A 75 26.45 -10.72 -9.35
CA LYS A 75 26.15 -10.91 -10.79
C LYS A 75 26.97 -9.95 -11.67
N SER A 76 27.20 -8.72 -11.20
CA SER A 76 28.05 -7.75 -11.90
C SER A 76 29.52 -8.17 -11.91
N VAL A 77 30.02 -8.82 -10.84
CA VAL A 77 31.39 -9.39 -10.83
C VAL A 77 31.56 -10.43 -11.94
N VAL A 78 30.58 -11.33 -12.10
CA VAL A 78 30.64 -12.34 -13.17
C VAL A 78 30.74 -11.66 -14.55
N ARG A 79 29.93 -10.62 -14.81
CA ARG A 79 30.01 -9.85 -16.06
C ARG A 79 31.35 -9.14 -16.25
N LEU A 80 31.89 -8.54 -15.17
CA LEU A 80 33.20 -7.88 -15.22
C LEU A 80 34.33 -8.85 -15.59
N LEU A 81 34.20 -10.14 -15.20
CA LEU A 81 35.17 -11.18 -15.50
C LEU A 81 35.00 -11.76 -16.92
N GLN A 82 33.78 -11.90 -17.38
CA GLN A 82 33.47 -12.51 -18.69
C GLN A 82 33.60 -11.51 -19.84
N GLU A 83 33.04 -10.31 -19.68
CA GLU A 83 32.93 -9.29 -20.74
C GLU A 83 34.00 -8.21 -20.63
N ALA A 84 34.73 -8.17 -19.49
CA ALA A 84 35.79 -7.20 -19.17
C ALA A 84 35.42 -5.71 -19.44
N PRO A 85 34.20 -5.24 -19.18
CA PRO A 85 33.85 -3.85 -19.40
C PRO A 85 34.66 -2.94 -18.44
N ARG A 86 34.98 -1.74 -18.92
CA ARG A 86 35.75 -0.75 -18.12
C ARG A 86 34.98 -0.33 -16.84
N LEU A 87 33.66 -0.22 -16.94
CA LEU A 87 32.75 0.21 -15.84
C LEU A 87 31.34 -0.37 -16.10
N ILE A 88 30.70 -0.92 -15.07
CA ILE A 88 29.28 -1.20 -15.06
C ILE A 88 28.57 -0.11 -14.25
N ASN A 89 27.59 0.57 -14.87
CA ASN A 89 26.70 1.51 -14.19
C ASN A 89 25.33 0.87 -14.02
N VAL A 90 24.98 0.48 -12.81
CA VAL A 90 23.70 -0.15 -12.47
C VAL A 90 22.59 0.88 -12.53
N SER A 91 21.91 0.95 -13.64
CA SER A 91 20.71 1.74 -13.92
C SER A 91 19.45 0.87 -13.74
N LYS A 92 18.25 1.45 -13.88
CA LYS A 92 16.98 0.72 -13.78
C LYS A 92 16.90 -0.50 -14.73
N PRO A 93 17.21 -0.38 -16.04
CA PRO A 93 17.22 -1.54 -16.93
C PRO A 93 18.20 -2.63 -16.49
N VAL A 94 19.38 -2.26 -15.98
CA VAL A 94 20.36 -3.23 -15.47
C VAL A 94 19.85 -3.95 -14.22
N VAL A 95 19.08 -3.26 -13.35
CA VAL A 95 18.42 -3.92 -12.21
C VAL A 95 17.44 -4.98 -12.67
N GLU A 96 16.58 -4.68 -13.65
CA GLU A 96 15.61 -5.64 -14.21
C GLU A 96 16.30 -6.83 -14.84
N ASP A 97 17.36 -6.60 -15.59
CA ASP A 97 18.14 -7.64 -16.21
C ASP A 97 18.83 -8.55 -15.16
N LEU A 98 19.36 -7.99 -14.08
CA LEU A 98 20.02 -8.73 -13.01
C LEU A 98 19.07 -9.41 -12.01
N LEU A 99 17.95 -8.81 -11.69
CA LEU A 99 17.02 -9.29 -10.66
C LEU A 99 15.74 -9.90 -11.22
N GLY A 100 15.43 -9.68 -12.50
CA GLY A 100 14.15 -10.00 -13.13
C GLY A 100 13.13 -8.90 -12.96
N ALA A 101 11.89 -9.14 -13.39
CA ALA A 101 10.81 -8.18 -13.25
C ALA A 101 10.53 -7.83 -11.78
N PRO A 102 10.14 -6.59 -11.46
CA PRO A 102 9.76 -6.19 -10.10
C PRO A 102 8.66 -7.08 -9.53
N ILE A 103 8.85 -7.52 -8.28
CA ILE A 103 7.88 -8.34 -7.54
C ILE A 103 6.66 -7.48 -7.18
N PHE A 104 6.91 -6.23 -6.81
CA PHE A 104 5.86 -5.28 -6.44
C PHE A 104 5.61 -4.33 -7.59
N ARG A 105 4.42 -4.39 -8.17
CA ARG A 105 3.98 -3.45 -9.20
C ARG A 105 3.67 -2.09 -8.57
N LYS A 106 3.79 -1.02 -9.37
CA LYS A 106 3.35 0.31 -8.96
C LYS A 106 1.84 0.28 -8.79
N GLN A 107 1.39 0.53 -7.58
CA GLN A 107 -0.04 0.67 -7.31
C GLN A 107 -0.55 1.95 -7.99
N GLN A 108 -1.66 1.82 -8.69
CA GLN A 108 -2.34 2.96 -9.30
C GLN A 108 -3.55 3.29 -8.47
N VAL A 109 -3.75 4.57 -8.23
CA VAL A 109 -4.96 5.10 -7.60
C VAL A 109 -6.13 4.83 -8.54
N GLN A 110 -7.13 4.11 -8.06
CA GLN A 110 -8.34 3.79 -8.82
C GLN A 110 -9.31 4.97 -8.83
N ARG A 111 -10.16 5.01 -9.84
CA ARG A 111 -11.14 6.09 -10.07
C ARG A 111 -12.47 5.52 -10.51
N GLY A 112 -13.54 6.14 -10.10
CA GLY A 112 -14.88 5.81 -10.51
C GLY A 112 -15.91 6.29 -9.50
N ILE A 113 -17.18 6.26 -9.88
CA ILE A 113 -18.28 6.39 -8.94
C ILE A 113 -18.30 5.12 -8.10
N GLY A 114 -18.42 5.27 -6.80
CA GLY A 114 -18.34 4.14 -5.86
C GLY A 114 -16.92 3.62 -5.63
N VAL A 115 -15.87 4.24 -6.17
CA VAL A 115 -14.48 3.81 -6.02
C VAL A 115 -13.72 4.77 -5.13
N VAL A 116 -13.15 4.26 -4.04
CA VAL A 116 -12.38 5.05 -3.07
C VAL A 116 -11.09 4.32 -2.70
N ASN A 117 -10.01 5.07 -2.55
CA ASN A 117 -8.72 4.52 -2.17
C ASN A 117 -8.55 4.57 -0.65
N GLY A 118 -8.46 3.41 -0.05
CA GLY A 118 -8.10 3.22 1.33
C GLY A 118 -6.62 2.96 1.53
N LEU A 119 -6.22 2.90 2.79
CA LEU A 119 -4.86 2.61 3.21
C LEU A 119 -4.85 1.42 4.15
N ALA A 120 -4.03 0.43 3.85
CA ALA A 120 -3.83 -0.76 4.67
C ALA A 120 -2.37 -0.85 5.14
N TRP A 121 -2.17 -1.57 6.24
CA TRP A 121 -0.86 -1.94 6.76
C TRP A 121 -0.71 -3.45 6.75
N THR A 122 0.44 -3.93 6.32
CA THR A 122 0.80 -5.35 6.26
C THR A 122 2.20 -5.56 6.84
N ALA A 123 2.59 -6.80 7.07
CA ALA A 123 3.96 -7.16 7.48
C ALA A 123 5.04 -6.66 6.49
N LEU A 124 4.67 -6.41 5.24
CA LEU A 124 5.53 -5.86 4.19
C LEU A 124 5.51 -4.32 4.12
N GLY A 125 4.84 -3.65 5.06
CA GLY A 125 4.65 -2.21 5.09
C GLY A 125 3.26 -1.77 4.64
N GLY A 126 3.08 -0.46 4.41
CA GLY A 126 1.80 0.10 3.97
C GLY A 126 1.51 -0.18 2.48
N THR A 127 0.23 -0.25 2.17
CA THR A 127 -0.28 -0.40 0.81
C THR A 127 -1.53 0.44 0.61
N THR A 128 -1.82 0.86 -0.63
CA THR A 128 -3.13 1.39 -0.99
C THR A 128 -4.08 0.23 -1.28
N LEU A 129 -5.35 0.43 -0.99
CA LEU A 129 -6.40 -0.55 -1.15
C LEU A 129 -7.59 0.11 -1.81
N ALA A 130 -7.92 -0.29 -3.04
CA ALA A 130 -9.15 0.19 -3.67
C ALA A 130 -10.36 -0.47 -3.00
N ILE A 131 -11.42 0.30 -2.79
CA ILE A 131 -12.74 -0.19 -2.37
C ILE A 131 -13.72 0.24 -3.44
N GLU A 132 -14.46 -0.72 -3.96
CA GLU A 132 -15.41 -0.55 -5.05
C GLU A 132 -16.81 -0.89 -4.55
N ALA A 133 -17.75 0.01 -4.74
CA ALA A 133 -19.16 -0.21 -4.49
C ALA A 133 -19.96 -0.05 -5.79
N GLN A 134 -20.83 -0.99 -6.10
CA GLN A 134 -21.66 -0.98 -7.30
C GLN A 134 -23.09 -1.41 -7.00
N ALA A 135 -24.06 -0.75 -7.63
CA ALA A 135 -25.45 -1.21 -7.67
C ALA A 135 -25.58 -2.36 -8.67
N VAL A 136 -26.07 -3.49 -8.22
CA VAL A 136 -26.26 -4.69 -9.06
C VAL A 136 -27.68 -4.74 -9.60
N HIS A 137 -28.67 -4.47 -8.75
CA HIS A 137 -30.10 -4.40 -9.08
C HIS A 137 -30.72 -3.20 -8.38
N LEU A 138 -31.74 -2.63 -9.03
CA LEU A 138 -32.48 -1.46 -8.54
C LEU A 138 -33.87 -1.82 -7.95
N ASP A 139 -34.25 -3.11 -7.94
CA ASP A 139 -35.56 -3.57 -7.49
C ASP A 139 -35.46 -4.54 -6.29
N GLY A 140 -34.44 -4.38 -5.46
CA GLY A 140 -34.28 -5.25 -4.30
C GLY A 140 -33.25 -4.73 -3.31
N ARG A 141 -33.60 -4.75 -2.05
CA ARG A 141 -32.68 -4.43 -0.96
C ARG A 141 -31.67 -5.55 -0.76
N GLY A 142 -30.40 -5.20 -0.62
CA GLY A 142 -29.37 -6.17 -0.24
C GLY A 142 -27.97 -5.58 -0.20
N PHE A 143 -27.10 -6.26 0.53
CA PHE A 143 -25.69 -5.91 0.64
C PHE A 143 -24.83 -7.16 0.50
N LYS A 144 -24.00 -7.20 -0.54
CA LYS A 144 -23.05 -8.28 -0.81
C LYS A 144 -21.63 -7.75 -0.71
N GLN A 145 -20.75 -8.55 -0.14
CA GLN A 145 -19.34 -8.18 0.01
C GLN A 145 -18.42 -9.31 -0.48
N THR A 146 -17.32 -8.94 -1.14
CA THR A 146 -16.32 -9.87 -1.67
C THR A 146 -14.92 -9.27 -1.59
N GLY A 147 -13.89 -10.09 -1.71
CA GLY A 147 -12.49 -9.66 -1.70
C GLY A 147 -11.63 -10.38 -0.65
N GLN A 148 -12.05 -11.57 -0.19
CA GLN A 148 -11.42 -12.32 0.90
C GLN A 148 -11.26 -11.49 2.17
N LEU A 149 -12.38 -10.92 2.60
CA LEU A 149 -12.47 -10.13 3.83
C LEU A 149 -12.53 -11.07 5.04
N GLY A 150 -11.66 -10.85 6.01
CA GLY A 150 -11.76 -11.48 7.32
C GLY A 150 -12.96 -10.95 8.11
N ASP A 151 -13.26 -11.58 9.24
CA ASP A 151 -14.49 -11.33 10.00
C ASP A 151 -14.61 -9.87 10.46
N VAL A 152 -13.53 -9.29 10.97
CA VAL A 152 -13.51 -7.88 11.42
C VAL A 152 -13.76 -6.92 10.27
N MET A 153 -13.21 -7.19 9.10
CA MET A 153 -13.41 -6.34 7.92
C MET A 153 -14.81 -6.48 7.34
N GLN A 154 -15.41 -7.68 7.40
CA GLN A 154 -16.81 -7.91 7.03
C GLN A 154 -17.76 -7.15 7.96
N GLU A 155 -17.53 -7.21 9.27
CA GLU A 155 -18.28 -6.44 10.26
C GLU A 155 -18.16 -4.93 9.99
N SER A 156 -16.94 -4.44 9.74
CA SER A 156 -16.70 -3.03 9.37
C SER A 156 -17.48 -2.60 8.12
N ALA A 157 -17.59 -3.49 7.11
CA ALA A 157 -18.38 -3.23 5.91
C ALA A 157 -19.88 -3.15 6.20
N GLN A 158 -20.39 -4.01 7.08
CA GLN A 158 -21.80 -3.98 7.51
C GLN A 158 -22.12 -2.73 8.34
N ILE A 159 -21.21 -2.31 9.22
CA ILE A 159 -21.33 -1.06 9.98
C ILE A 159 -21.38 0.13 9.03
N ALA A 160 -20.46 0.19 8.06
CA ALA A 160 -20.43 1.26 7.07
C ALA A 160 -21.74 1.32 6.24
N TYR A 161 -22.23 0.16 5.79
CA TYR A 161 -23.52 0.07 5.08
C TYR A 161 -24.68 0.55 5.94
N SER A 162 -24.80 0.06 7.18
CA SER A 162 -25.89 0.41 8.09
C SER A 162 -25.89 1.91 8.41
N HIS A 163 -24.70 2.47 8.66
CA HIS A 163 -24.57 3.90 8.95
C HIS A 163 -24.98 4.76 7.76
N VAL A 164 -24.47 4.46 6.56
CA VAL A 164 -24.76 5.24 5.35
C VAL A 164 -26.23 5.08 4.93
N ALA A 165 -26.79 3.87 4.98
CA ALA A 165 -28.19 3.62 4.66
C ALA A 165 -29.15 4.35 5.61
N GLY A 166 -28.84 4.34 6.92
CA GLY A 166 -29.66 5.04 7.92
C GLY A 166 -29.58 6.57 7.86
N HIS A 167 -28.59 7.13 7.15
CA HIS A 167 -28.36 8.57 7.03
C HIS A 167 -28.28 9.04 5.57
N ALA A 168 -28.90 8.31 4.64
CA ALA A 168 -28.79 8.54 3.20
C ALA A 168 -29.10 10.00 2.78
N SER A 169 -30.18 10.57 3.30
CA SER A 169 -30.57 11.96 3.03
C SER A 169 -29.54 12.97 3.56
N VAL A 170 -28.95 12.73 4.72
CA VAL A 170 -27.89 13.60 5.31
C VAL A 170 -26.67 13.63 4.39
N PHE A 171 -26.34 12.51 3.75
CA PHE A 171 -25.27 12.43 2.78
C PHE A 171 -25.67 12.91 1.39
N GLY A 172 -26.91 13.36 1.19
CA GLY A 172 -27.43 13.85 -0.09
C GLY A 172 -27.64 12.76 -1.14
N ALA A 173 -27.94 11.55 -0.71
CA ALA A 173 -28.46 10.47 -1.54
C ALA A 173 -29.99 10.56 -1.64
N GLU A 174 -30.56 9.92 -2.66
CA GLU A 174 -32.03 9.82 -2.83
C GLU A 174 -32.62 9.02 -1.65
N ASP A 175 -33.78 9.46 -1.17
CA ASP A 175 -34.56 8.73 -0.18
C ASP A 175 -34.84 7.31 -0.69
N LYS A 176 -34.70 6.32 0.17
CA LYS A 176 -34.89 4.90 -0.14
C LYS A 176 -33.94 4.29 -1.16
N TYR A 177 -32.83 4.99 -1.52
CA TYR A 177 -31.83 4.42 -2.44
C TYR A 177 -31.36 3.03 -1.98
N PHE A 178 -31.03 2.89 -0.70
CA PHE A 178 -30.56 1.64 -0.12
C PHE A 178 -31.69 0.61 0.12
N ASP A 179 -32.93 1.03 0.18
CA ASP A 179 -34.07 0.12 0.34
C ASP A 179 -34.42 -0.61 -0.96
N ASN A 180 -34.12 0.03 -2.09
CA ASN A 180 -34.46 -0.48 -3.42
C ASN A 180 -33.23 -0.96 -4.21
N THR A 181 -32.07 -0.99 -3.60
CA THR A 181 -30.83 -1.30 -4.32
C THR A 181 -30.06 -2.45 -3.68
N LEU A 182 -29.74 -3.48 -4.47
CA LEU A 182 -28.74 -4.48 -4.11
C LEU A 182 -27.36 -3.92 -4.40
N ILE A 183 -26.59 -3.69 -3.36
CA ILE A 183 -25.23 -3.15 -3.45
C ILE A 183 -24.21 -4.27 -3.28
N HIS A 184 -23.20 -4.28 -4.16
CA HIS A 184 -22.03 -5.13 -4.05
C HIS A 184 -20.82 -4.28 -3.73
N LEU A 185 -20.22 -4.51 -2.55
CA LEU A 185 -18.96 -3.92 -2.15
C LEU A 185 -17.84 -4.94 -2.38
N HIS A 186 -16.82 -4.52 -3.12
CA HIS A 186 -15.69 -5.38 -3.47
C HIS A 186 -14.37 -4.73 -3.07
N VAL A 187 -13.45 -5.55 -2.55
CA VAL A 187 -12.07 -5.13 -2.28
C VAL A 187 -11.15 -5.98 -3.15
N PRO A 188 -10.60 -5.43 -4.25
CA PRO A 188 -9.75 -6.14 -5.19
C PRO A 188 -8.51 -6.81 -4.56
N GLU A 189 -7.75 -7.54 -5.38
CA GLU A 189 -6.61 -8.36 -4.97
C GLU A 189 -7.03 -9.57 -4.11
N GLY A 190 -7.97 -10.38 -4.63
CA GLY A 190 -8.55 -11.53 -3.94
C GLY A 190 -7.57 -12.64 -3.55
N ALA A 191 -6.34 -12.64 -4.06
CA ALA A 191 -5.29 -13.57 -3.64
C ALA A 191 -4.69 -13.26 -2.26
N THR A 192 -4.96 -12.06 -1.71
CA THR A 192 -4.43 -11.63 -0.42
C THR A 192 -5.57 -11.46 0.58
N PRO A 193 -5.63 -12.25 1.65
CA PRO A 193 -6.59 -12.04 2.73
C PRO A 193 -6.44 -10.65 3.35
N LYS A 194 -7.56 -10.01 3.64
CA LYS A 194 -7.62 -8.66 4.20
C LYS A 194 -8.49 -8.67 5.44
N ASP A 195 -8.00 -8.10 6.53
CA ASP A 195 -8.77 -8.01 7.76
C ASP A 195 -8.48 -6.72 8.52
N GLY A 196 -9.39 -6.37 9.45
CA GLY A 196 -9.27 -5.21 10.32
C GLY A 196 -10.30 -4.12 10.04
N PRO A 197 -10.57 -3.24 11.04
CA PRO A 197 -11.64 -2.24 10.98
C PRO A 197 -11.26 -0.96 10.25
N SER A 198 -9.99 -0.78 9.89
CA SER A 198 -9.43 0.50 9.44
C SER A 198 -9.90 0.99 8.06
N ALA A 199 -10.70 0.19 7.35
CA ALA A 199 -11.29 0.54 6.06
C ALA A 199 -12.73 1.09 6.18
N GLY A 200 -13.30 1.17 7.37
CA GLY A 200 -14.70 1.56 7.59
C GLY A 200 -15.07 2.90 6.97
N VAL A 201 -14.27 3.94 7.21
CA VAL A 201 -14.51 5.26 6.60
C VAL A 201 -14.41 5.22 5.07
N THR A 202 -13.51 4.42 4.53
CA THR A 202 -13.33 4.26 3.08
C THR A 202 -14.54 3.55 2.45
N MET A 203 -15.05 2.51 3.10
CA MET A 203 -16.24 1.77 2.68
C MET A 203 -17.48 2.67 2.71
N ALA A 204 -17.67 3.43 3.79
CA ALA A 204 -18.77 4.39 3.90
C ALA A 204 -18.70 5.44 2.78
N THR A 205 -17.52 5.98 2.50
CA THR A 205 -17.31 6.98 1.44
C THR A 205 -17.59 6.38 0.06
N ALA A 206 -17.24 5.12 -0.19
CA ALA A 206 -17.58 4.43 -1.44
C ALA A 206 -19.09 4.27 -1.63
N LEU A 207 -19.81 3.91 -0.57
CA LEU A 207 -21.26 3.81 -0.57
C LEU A 207 -21.94 5.18 -0.81
N VAL A 208 -21.46 6.24 -0.16
CA VAL A 208 -21.94 7.61 -0.38
C VAL A 208 -21.66 8.09 -1.80
N SER A 209 -20.46 7.83 -2.32
CA SER A 209 -20.08 8.15 -3.71
C SER A 209 -21.02 7.48 -4.71
N LEU A 210 -21.31 6.18 -4.49
CA LEU A 210 -22.24 5.41 -5.32
C LEU A 210 -23.65 6.01 -5.27
N ALA A 211 -24.21 6.20 -4.08
CA ALA A 211 -25.59 6.68 -3.90
C ALA A 211 -25.79 8.09 -4.45
N ARG A 212 -24.78 8.94 -4.35
CA ARG A 212 -24.80 10.30 -4.91
C ARG A 212 -24.46 10.36 -6.40
N ARG A 213 -24.00 9.27 -7.00
CA ARG A 213 -23.45 9.21 -8.37
C ARG A 213 -22.36 10.26 -8.60
N LYS A 214 -21.52 10.51 -7.57
CA LYS A 214 -20.42 11.49 -7.63
C LYS A 214 -19.10 10.82 -7.33
N GLN A 215 -18.14 11.03 -8.22
CA GLN A 215 -16.77 10.57 -8.03
C GLN A 215 -16.07 11.28 -6.85
N ILE A 216 -15.24 10.55 -6.13
CA ILE A 216 -14.31 11.12 -5.15
C ILE A 216 -13.05 11.60 -5.88
N ASN A 217 -12.43 12.67 -5.34
CA ASN A 217 -11.15 13.15 -5.88
C ASN A 217 -10.12 12.00 -5.81
N ARG A 218 -9.48 11.74 -6.94
CA ARG A 218 -8.50 10.66 -7.11
C ARG A 218 -7.27 10.78 -6.23
N ASP A 219 -6.92 12.00 -5.89
CA ASP A 219 -5.67 12.29 -5.17
C ASP A 219 -5.86 12.13 -3.64
N ILE A 220 -7.05 11.66 -3.22
CA ILE A 220 -7.40 11.40 -1.82
C ILE A 220 -7.31 9.90 -1.53
N ALA A 221 -6.73 9.57 -0.38
CA ALA A 221 -6.87 8.27 0.26
C ALA A 221 -7.21 8.43 1.73
N MET A 222 -7.83 7.42 2.32
CA MET A 222 -8.29 7.54 3.70
C MET A 222 -8.11 6.24 4.48
N THR A 223 -8.14 6.38 5.79
CA THR A 223 -8.19 5.26 6.73
C THR A 223 -8.86 5.72 8.01
N GLY A 224 -9.58 4.83 8.65
CA GLY A 224 -10.27 5.08 9.92
C GLY A 224 -11.26 3.98 10.19
N GLU A 225 -11.41 3.61 11.45
CA GLU A 225 -12.48 2.74 11.91
C GLU A 225 -13.75 3.56 12.03
N LEU A 226 -14.85 3.08 11.48
CA LEU A 226 -16.14 3.74 11.55
C LEU A 226 -17.02 3.01 12.57
N THR A 227 -17.60 3.78 13.50
CA THR A 227 -18.62 3.26 14.40
C THR A 227 -20.01 3.33 13.77
N LEU A 228 -20.96 2.57 14.31
CA LEU A 228 -22.36 2.59 13.85
C LEU A 228 -23.02 3.98 13.96
N THR A 229 -22.55 4.81 14.90
CA THR A 229 -23.01 6.19 15.10
C THR A 229 -22.27 7.23 14.24
N GLY A 230 -21.35 6.78 13.37
CA GLY A 230 -20.62 7.66 12.45
C GLY A 230 -19.34 8.30 13.00
N ARG A 231 -18.89 7.92 14.20
CA ARG A 231 -17.60 8.39 14.72
C ARG A 231 -16.46 7.66 14.03
N VAL A 232 -15.38 8.39 13.76
CA VAL A 232 -14.14 7.81 13.21
C VAL A 232 -13.15 7.62 14.35
N LEU A 233 -12.71 6.38 14.54
CA LEU A 233 -11.78 6.00 15.59
C LEU A 233 -10.36 5.86 15.06
N PRO A 234 -9.33 6.12 15.90
CA PRO A 234 -7.93 5.95 15.55
C PRO A 234 -7.59 4.51 15.15
N VAL A 235 -6.64 4.37 14.22
CA VAL A 235 -6.18 3.07 13.71
C VAL A 235 -4.67 2.98 13.71
N GLY A 236 -4.15 1.75 13.72
CA GLY A 236 -2.71 1.50 13.69
C GLY A 236 -2.07 1.71 12.32
N GLY A 237 -0.71 1.77 12.30
CA GLY A 237 0.08 1.78 11.08
C GLY A 237 -0.01 3.08 10.27
N ILE A 238 -0.34 4.21 10.90
CA ILE A 238 -0.51 5.50 10.20
C ILE A 238 0.74 5.88 9.41
N ARG A 239 1.93 5.73 9.99
CA ARG A 239 3.19 6.07 9.30
C ARG A 239 3.37 5.25 8.03
N GLU A 240 3.19 3.94 8.08
CA GLU A 240 3.30 3.02 6.95
C GLU A 240 2.24 3.32 5.88
N LYS A 241 1.04 3.67 6.30
CA LYS A 241 -0.07 4.09 5.43
C LYS A 241 0.26 5.38 4.68
N ILE A 242 0.82 6.39 5.36
CA ILE A 242 1.26 7.65 4.73
C ILE A 242 2.37 7.39 3.70
N ILE A 243 3.34 6.55 4.02
CA ILE A 243 4.41 6.16 3.09
C ILE A 243 3.83 5.50 1.83
N ALA A 244 2.86 4.60 2.01
CA ALA A 244 2.19 3.93 0.89
C ALA A 244 1.41 4.92 0.01
N ALA A 245 0.66 5.83 0.62
CA ALA A 245 -0.08 6.86 -0.07
C ALA A 245 0.85 7.76 -0.93
N ARG A 246 1.95 8.25 -0.34
CA ARG A 246 2.96 9.04 -1.05
C ARG A 246 3.55 8.27 -2.24
N ARG A 247 3.86 6.98 -2.06
CA ARG A 247 4.38 6.11 -3.13
C ARG A 247 3.38 5.88 -4.26
N ALA A 248 2.07 5.82 -3.94
CA ALA A 248 0.99 5.72 -4.92
C ALA A 248 0.68 7.04 -5.63
N GLY A 249 1.26 8.16 -5.18
CA GLY A 249 1.03 9.50 -5.75
C GLY A 249 -0.21 10.19 -5.19
N VAL A 250 -0.74 9.73 -4.06
CA VAL A 250 -1.81 10.40 -3.30
C VAL A 250 -1.28 11.70 -2.71
N ARG A 251 -2.08 12.76 -2.75
CA ARG A 251 -1.71 14.11 -2.28
C ARG A 251 -2.42 14.51 -1.01
N GLU A 252 -3.62 14.01 -0.80
CA GLU A 252 -4.46 14.34 0.34
C GLU A 252 -4.80 13.07 1.12
N LEU A 253 -4.75 13.17 2.46
CA LEU A 253 -5.06 12.06 3.35
C LEU A 253 -6.15 12.46 4.33
N ILE A 254 -7.15 11.60 4.47
CA ILE A 254 -8.13 11.67 5.54
C ILE A 254 -7.75 10.61 6.58
N LEU A 255 -7.38 11.09 7.76
CA LEU A 255 -6.92 10.29 8.88
C LEU A 255 -7.84 10.48 10.09
N PRO A 256 -7.95 9.51 10.99
CA PRO A 256 -8.75 9.61 12.20
C PRO A 256 -8.15 10.55 13.23
#